data_f3261a7db24951c504c6a657d5b45c4e
#
_entry.id   f3261a7db24951c504c6a657d5b45c4e
#
_cell.length_a   1.000
_cell.length_b   1.000
_cell.length_c   1.000
_cell.angle_alpha   90.00
_cell.angle_beta   90.00
_cell.angle_gamma   90.00
#
_symmetry.space_group_name_H-M   'P 1'
#
loop_
_entity.id
_entity.type
_entity.pdbx_description
1 polymer ?
#
loop_
_entity_poly.entity_id
_entity_poly.type
_entity_poly.pdbx_seq_one_letter_code
_entity_poly.pdbx_strand_id
1 'polypeptide(L)'
;MQVDNILQSKGAEVYTVPTGAPVAEAVRMLNERRIGAVVVTDEAGAVAGILSERDIVRHITGDPVALLASPVSSIMTKTVITCGRDASVSELMEQMTRYRIRHIPIVEGNALVGIVSIGDVVKRKIEETEQEALALREYIAS
;
A
#
# COMPACT_ATOMS: atom_id res chain seq x y z
N MET A 1 -15.73 7.13 -7.60
CA MET A 1 -15.32 6.90 -6.21
C MET A 1 -13.85 7.27 -6.04
N GLN A 2 -13.54 7.96 -4.98
CA GLN A 2 -12.20 8.45 -4.70
C GLN A 2 -11.48 7.60 -3.66
N VAL A 3 -10.16 7.67 -3.69
CA VAL A 3 -9.27 7.01 -2.72
C VAL A 3 -9.62 7.41 -1.28
N ASP A 4 -10.00 8.66 -1.06
CA ASP A 4 -10.39 9.14 0.27
C ASP A 4 -11.53 8.32 0.89
N ASN A 5 -12.45 7.83 0.09
CA ASN A 5 -13.54 6.96 0.57
C ASN A 5 -13.00 5.65 1.15
N ILE A 6 -11.95 5.10 0.53
CA ILE A 6 -11.28 3.90 1.05
C ILE A 6 -10.62 4.20 2.39
N LEU A 7 -9.89 5.31 2.49
CA LEU A 7 -9.19 5.70 3.72
C LEU A 7 -10.16 5.95 4.88
N GLN A 8 -11.31 6.57 4.60
CA GLN A 8 -12.33 6.79 5.61
C GLN A 8 -12.93 5.47 6.12
N SER A 9 -13.08 4.48 5.26
CA SER A 9 -13.65 3.18 5.61
C SER A 9 -12.66 2.29 6.36
N LYS A 10 -11.40 2.20 5.89
CA LYS A 10 -10.39 1.31 6.50
C LYS A 10 -9.56 1.97 7.60
N GLY A 11 -9.57 3.29 7.67
CA GLY A 11 -8.67 4.07 8.50
C GLY A 11 -7.42 4.49 7.75
N ALA A 12 -6.79 5.55 8.23
CA ALA A 12 -5.61 6.15 7.61
C ALA A 12 -4.31 5.73 8.29
N GLU A 13 -4.34 4.70 9.14
CA GLU A 13 -3.16 4.22 9.85
C GLU A 13 -2.15 3.62 8.87
N VAL A 14 -0.90 4.07 8.94
CA VAL A 14 0.19 3.60 8.09
C VAL A 14 1.35 3.18 8.98
N TYR A 15 1.82 1.97 8.78
CA TYR A 15 3.00 1.49 9.48
C TYR A 15 4.25 1.83 8.67
N THR A 16 5.18 2.53 9.29
CA THR A 16 6.40 3.01 8.66
C THR A 16 7.63 2.55 9.43
N VAL A 17 8.74 2.47 8.71
CA VAL A 17 10.05 2.23 9.30
C VAL A 17 11.03 3.24 8.73
N PRO A 18 12.03 3.68 9.51
CA PRO A 18 13.06 4.57 8.97
C PRO A 18 14.01 3.83 8.03
N THR A 19 14.70 4.58 7.16
CA THR A 19 15.61 4.03 6.16
C THR A 19 16.72 3.15 6.74
N GLY A 20 17.17 3.45 7.95
CA GLY A 20 18.24 2.71 8.63
C GLY A 20 17.76 1.52 9.45
N ALA A 21 16.45 1.29 9.56
CA ALA A 21 15.94 0.16 10.33
C ALA A 21 16.40 -1.17 9.72
N PRO A 22 16.71 -2.19 10.52
CA PRO A 22 17.05 -3.50 9.97
C PRO A 22 15.84 -4.15 9.31
N VAL A 23 16.09 -4.92 8.27
CA VAL A 23 15.04 -5.68 7.56
C VAL A 23 14.23 -6.54 8.54
N ALA A 24 14.87 -7.10 9.57
CA ALA A 24 14.18 -7.88 10.60
C ALA A 24 13.04 -7.14 11.27
N GLU A 25 13.19 -5.83 11.50
CA GLU A 25 12.13 -5.00 12.08
C GLU A 25 10.93 -4.88 11.14
N ALA A 26 11.18 -4.66 9.87
CA ALA A 26 10.13 -4.61 8.86
C ALA A 26 9.40 -5.96 8.73
N VAL A 27 10.14 -7.07 8.73
CA VAL A 27 9.56 -8.42 8.68
C VAL A 27 8.66 -8.66 9.88
N ARG A 28 9.10 -8.26 11.07
CA ARG A 28 8.30 -8.39 12.28
C ARG A 28 6.99 -7.60 12.16
N MET A 29 7.07 -6.37 11.67
CA MET A 29 5.90 -5.51 11.48
C MET A 29 4.92 -6.10 10.47
N LEU A 30 5.41 -6.59 9.32
CA LEU A 30 4.57 -7.25 8.32
C LEU A 30 3.82 -8.44 8.93
N ASN A 31 4.51 -9.24 9.72
CA ASN A 31 3.95 -10.43 10.33
C ASN A 31 2.95 -10.09 11.46
N GLU A 32 3.31 -9.21 12.38
CA GLU A 32 2.46 -8.84 13.51
C GLU A 32 1.20 -8.10 13.08
N ARG A 33 1.33 -7.21 12.09
CA ARG A 33 0.22 -6.40 11.59
C ARG A 33 -0.56 -7.05 10.45
N ARG A 34 -0.08 -8.20 9.95
CA ARG A 34 -0.70 -8.93 8.83
C ARG A 34 -0.90 -8.04 7.62
N ILE A 35 0.15 -7.31 7.27
CA ILE A 35 0.18 -6.40 6.12
C ILE A 35 1.22 -6.89 5.10
N GLY A 36 1.07 -6.49 3.84
CA GLY A 36 1.95 -6.93 2.76
C GLY A 36 3.08 -5.96 2.42
N ALA A 37 3.05 -4.76 2.98
CA ALA A 37 4.07 -3.74 2.73
C ALA A 37 4.14 -2.72 3.86
N VAL A 38 5.34 -2.17 4.06
CA VAL A 38 5.56 -1.02 4.96
C VAL A 38 6.17 0.11 4.15
N VAL A 39 5.82 1.33 4.51
CA VAL A 39 6.42 2.52 3.91
C VAL A 39 7.71 2.84 4.65
N VAL A 40 8.77 3.11 3.89
CA VAL A 40 10.07 3.53 4.45
C VAL A 40 10.13 5.04 4.37
N THR A 41 10.38 5.69 5.49
CA THR A 41 10.42 7.15 5.57
C THR A 41 11.84 7.64 5.88
N ASP A 42 12.15 8.84 5.37
CA ASP A 42 13.39 9.54 5.69
C ASP A 42 13.26 10.30 7.01
N GLU A 43 14.33 11.02 7.39
CA GLU A 43 14.37 11.79 8.63
C GLU A 43 13.30 12.89 8.70
N ALA A 44 12.88 13.40 7.55
CA ALA A 44 11.82 14.41 7.45
C ALA A 44 10.42 13.82 7.47
N GLY A 45 10.30 12.48 7.49
CA GLY A 45 9.01 11.79 7.45
C GLY A 45 8.44 11.62 6.05
N ALA A 46 9.19 11.99 5.00
CA ALA A 46 8.76 11.80 3.63
C ALA A 46 8.99 10.35 3.17
N VAL A 47 8.23 9.93 2.17
CA VAL A 47 8.35 8.59 1.60
C VAL A 47 9.70 8.45 0.90
N ALA A 48 10.56 7.58 1.42
CA ALA A 48 11.86 7.25 0.82
C ALA A 48 11.80 5.98 -0.01
N GLY A 49 10.89 5.07 0.32
CA GLY A 49 10.74 3.82 -0.37
C GLY A 49 9.56 3.03 0.17
N ILE A 50 9.36 1.85 -0.41
CA ILE A 50 8.37 0.88 0.08
C ILE A 50 9.03 -0.49 0.12
N LEU A 51 8.75 -1.24 1.17
CA LEU A 51 9.25 -2.60 1.34
C LEU A 51 8.07 -3.56 1.43
N SER A 52 7.98 -4.45 0.46
CA SER A 52 6.92 -5.46 0.40
C SER A 52 7.46 -6.85 0.71
N GLU A 53 6.55 -7.79 0.97
CA GLU A 53 6.88 -9.22 1.09
C GLU A 53 7.66 -9.71 -0.13
N ARG A 54 7.31 -9.23 -1.32
CA ARG A 54 7.99 -9.60 -2.56
C ARG A 54 9.45 -9.16 -2.56
N ASP A 55 9.76 -7.98 -2.05
CA ASP A 55 11.15 -7.50 -1.95
C ASP A 55 11.98 -8.43 -1.06
N ILE A 56 11.40 -8.87 0.04
CA ILE A 56 12.06 -9.79 0.97
C ILE A 56 12.30 -11.13 0.29
N VAL A 57 11.29 -11.69 -0.37
CA VAL A 57 11.40 -12.97 -1.07
C VAL A 57 12.47 -12.92 -2.16
N ARG A 58 12.57 -11.83 -2.90
CA ARG A 58 13.58 -11.66 -3.95
C ARG A 58 15.01 -11.63 -3.43
N HIS A 59 15.21 -11.22 -2.19
CA HIS A 59 16.54 -11.05 -1.61
C HIS A 59 16.96 -12.18 -0.64
N ILE A 60 16.04 -13.11 -0.34
CA ILE A 60 16.29 -14.15 0.66
C ILE A 60 17.18 -15.29 0.14
N THR A 61 17.44 -15.35 -1.16
CA THR A 61 18.21 -16.44 -1.78
C THR A 61 19.70 -16.42 -1.44
N GLY A 62 20.20 -15.33 -0.88
CA GLY A 62 21.58 -15.23 -0.42
C GLY A 62 21.73 -15.72 1.02
N ASP A 63 22.29 -14.87 1.86
CA ASP A 63 22.44 -15.13 3.30
C ASP A 63 21.26 -14.51 4.06
N PRO A 64 20.29 -15.31 4.55
CA PRO A 64 19.12 -14.76 5.24
C PRO A 64 19.48 -14.02 6.52
N VAL A 65 20.51 -14.44 7.24
CA VAL A 65 20.94 -13.77 8.49
C VAL A 65 21.50 -12.39 8.17
N ALA A 66 22.34 -12.30 7.14
CA ALA A 66 22.88 -11.01 6.69
C ALA A 66 21.78 -10.09 6.17
N LEU A 67 20.81 -10.63 5.45
CA LEU A 67 19.66 -9.87 4.94
C LEU A 67 18.88 -9.23 6.09
N LEU A 68 18.54 -10.00 7.12
CA LEU A 68 17.76 -9.51 8.25
C LEU A 68 18.49 -8.43 9.05
N ALA A 69 19.82 -8.44 9.05
CA ALA A 69 20.64 -7.43 9.71
C ALA A 69 20.87 -6.18 8.84
N SER A 70 20.60 -6.25 7.54
CA SER A 70 20.81 -5.15 6.60
C SER A 70 19.76 -4.05 6.79
N PRO A 71 20.08 -2.78 6.49
CA PRO A 71 19.08 -1.72 6.54
C PRO A 71 18.03 -1.89 5.44
N VAL A 72 16.79 -1.52 5.75
CA VAL A 72 15.69 -1.62 4.78
C VAL A 72 15.98 -0.84 3.50
N SER A 73 16.73 0.24 3.59
CA SER A 73 17.13 1.04 2.42
C SER A 73 17.94 0.26 1.38
N SER A 74 18.57 -0.85 1.78
CA SER A 74 19.38 -1.65 0.85
C SER A 74 18.53 -2.53 -0.08
N ILE A 75 17.29 -2.83 0.30
CA ILE A 75 16.41 -3.73 -0.49
C ILE A 75 15.06 -3.12 -0.86
N MET A 76 14.72 -1.96 -0.31
CA MET A 76 13.44 -1.30 -0.60
C MET A 76 13.32 -0.89 -2.06
N THR A 77 12.09 -0.80 -2.55
CA THR A 77 11.80 -0.17 -3.84
C THR A 77 11.86 1.34 -3.65
N LYS A 78 12.75 2.01 -4.39
CA LYS A 78 13.00 3.45 -4.27
C LYS A 78 12.09 4.31 -5.13
N THR A 79 11.69 3.81 -6.29
CA THR A 79 10.76 4.51 -7.17
C THR A 79 9.34 4.16 -6.74
N VAL A 80 8.77 4.98 -5.87
CA VAL A 80 7.46 4.73 -5.28
C VAL A 80 6.40 5.48 -6.09
N ILE A 81 5.37 4.75 -6.52
CA ILE A 81 4.18 5.34 -7.13
C ILE A 81 3.27 5.76 -5.98
N THR A 82 2.90 7.03 -5.96
CA THR A 82 2.00 7.60 -4.95
C THR A 82 0.78 8.24 -5.59
N CYS A 83 -0.27 8.43 -4.82
CA CYS A 83 -1.47 9.14 -5.24
C CYS A 83 -1.92 10.11 -4.14
N GLY A 84 -2.77 11.06 -4.51
CA GLY A 84 -3.46 11.92 -3.56
C GLY A 84 -4.81 11.32 -3.15
N ARG A 85 -5.44 11.92 -2.15
CA ARG A 85 -6.76 11.50 -1.67
C ARG A 85 -7.86 11.65 -2.71
N ASP A 86 -7.71 12.61 -3.60
CA ASP A 86 -8.67 12.95 -4.65
C ASP A 86 -8.55 12.06 -5.90
N ALA A 87 -7.53 11.21 -5.96
CA ALA A 87 -7.40 10.24 -7.05
C ALA A 87 -8.61 9.30 -7.06
N SER A 88 -9.04 8.89 -8.24
CA SER A 88 -10.13 7.92 -8.37
C SER A 88 -9.63 6.50 -8.10
N VAL A 89 -10.53 5.65 -7.64
CA VAL A 89 -10.23 4.22 -7.47
C VAL A 89 -9.83 3.58 -8.79
N SER A 90 -10.45 4.02 -9.90
CA SER A 90 -10.11 3.55 -11.25
C SER A 90 -8.68 3.90 -11.64
N GLU A 91 -8.21 5.12 -11.31
CA GLU A 91 -6.82 5.53 -11.54
C GLU A 91 -5.84 4.66 -10.75
N LEU A 92 -6.18 4.35 -9.50
CA LEU A 92 -5.37 3.45 -8.68
C LEU A 92 -5.25 2.07 -9.28
N MET A 93 -6.36 1.50 -9.72
CA MET A 93 -6.39 0.18 -10.37
C MET A 93 -5.52 0.18 -11.63
N GLU A 94 -5.62 1.24 -12.42
CA GLU A 94 -4.83 1.39 -13.64
C GLU A 94 -3.33 1.40 -13.32
N GLN A 95 -2.92 2.17 -12.31
CA GLN A 95 -1.52 2.23 -11.88
C GLN A 95 -1.02 0.90 -11.32
N MET A 96 -1.83 0.22 -10.51
CA MET A 96 -1.48 -1.10 -9.97
C MET A 96 -1.27 -2.12 -11.08
N THR A 97 -2.11 -2.11 -12.11
CA THR A 97 -2.00 -2.98 -13.27
C THR A 97 -0.77 -2.62 -14.11
N ARG A 98 -0.60 -1.34 -14.40
CA ARG A 98 0.48 -0.84 -15.26
C ARG A 98 1.86 -1.12 -14.69
N TYR A 99 2.04 -0.84 -13.40
CA TYR A 99 3.33 -0.99 -12.73
C TYR A 99 3.49 -2.30 -11.97
N ARG A 100 2.47 -3.16 -11.99
CA ARG A 100 2.45 -4.46 -11.30
C ARG A 100 2.75 -4.32 -9.81
N ILE A 101 2.12 -3.35 -9.17
CA ILE A 101 2.26 -3.06 -7.74
C ILE A 101 0.94 -3.32 -7.04
N ARG A 102 1.01 -3.67 -5.76
CA ARG A 102 -0.16 -4.03 -4.94
C ARG A 102 -0.43 -3.05 -3.82
N HIS A 103 0.43 -2.05 -3.65
CA HIS A 103 0.34 -1.07 -2.58
C HIS A 103 0.72 0.29 -3.13
N ILE A 104 -0.10 1.31 -2.84
CA ILE A 104 0.17 2.68 -3.24
C ILE A 104 0.03 3.57 -2.01
N PRO A 105 1.11 4.21 -1.56
CA PRO A 105 1.04 5.22 -0.51
C PRO A 105 0.26 6.43 -0.98
N ILE A 106 -0.56 6.97 -0.08
CA ILE A 106 -1.36 8.17 -0.35
C ILE A 106 -0.71 9.34 0.36
N VAL A 107 -0.44 10.39 -0.38
CA VAL A 107 0.26 11.58 0.11
C VAL A 107 -0.54 12.85 -0.16
N GLU A 108 -0.39 13.83 0.72
CA GLU A 108 -0.84 15.21 0.52
C GLU A 108 0.37 16.11 0.66
N GLY A 109 0.77 16.78 -0.42
CA GLY A 109 2.06 17.46 -0.45
C GLY A 109 3.17 16.43 -0.22
N ASN A 110 3.97 16.61 0.83
CA ASN A 110 5.02 15.66 1.20
C ASN A 110 4.62 14.77 2.38
N ALA A 111 3.38 14.88 2.84
CA ALA A 111 2.92 14.13 4.01
C ALA A 111 2.27 12.81 3.60
N LEU A 112 2.70 11.73 4.22
CA LEU A 112 2.08 10.42 4.08
C LEU A 112 0.78 10.40 4.90
N VAL A 113 -0.35 10.14 4.25
CA VAL A 113 -1.68 10.17 4.90
C VAL A 113 -2.38 8.82 4.90
N GLY A 114 -1.85 7.84 4.19
CA GLY A 114 -2.44 6.49 4.17
C GLY A 114 -1.72 5.58 3.21
N ILE A 115 -2.20 4.36 3.13
CA ILE A 115 -1.76 3.38 2.14
C ILE A 115 -2.96 2.58 1.67
N VAL A 116 -3.03 2.30 0.37
CA VAL A 116 -4.11 1.50 -0.22
C VAL A 116 -3.51 0.27 -0.87
N SER A 117 -4.02 -0.89 -0.52
CA SER A 117 -3.63 -2.17 -1.11
C SER A 117 -4.59 -2.58 -2.21
N ILE A 118 -4.16 -3.55 -3.03
CA ILE A 118 -5.05 -4.11 -4.05
C ILE A 118 -6.28 -4.77 -3.42
N GLY A 119 -6.15 -5.35 -2.23
CA GLY A 119 -7.28 -5.92 -1.49
C GLY A 119 -8.31 -4.87 -1.13
N ASP A 120 -7.87 -3.69 -0.71
CA ASP A 120 -8.78 -2.56 -0.41
C ASP A 120 -9.55 -2.13 -1.65
N VAL A 121 -8.86 -2.04 -2.80
CA VAL A 121 -9.45 -1.63 -4.08
C VAL A 121 -10.46 -2.65 -4.56
N VAL A 122 -10.12 -3.94 -4.53
CA VAL A 122 -11.00 -5.02 -4.97
C VAL A 122 -12.26 -5.07 -4.11
N LYS A 123 -12.11 -4.99 -2.79
CA LYS A 123 -13.23 -4.97 -1.86
C LYS A 123 -14.19 -3.82 -2.17
N ARG A 124 -13.65 -2.63 -2.38
CA ARG A 124 -14.47 -1.45 -2.67
C ARG A 124 -15.17 -1.56 -4.02
N LYS A 125 -14.48 -2.11 -5.02
CA LYS A 125 -15.06 -2.30 -6.35
C LYS A 125 -16.20 -3.32 -6.33
N ILE A 126 -16.08 -4.37 -5.57
CA ILE A 126 -17.14 -5.37 -5.39
C ILE A 126 -18.37 -4.72 -4.72
N GLU A 127 -18.17 -3.98 -3.65
CA GLU A 127 -19.25 -3.28 -2.95
C GLU A 127 -19.99 -2.30 -3.87
N GLU A 128 -19.25 -1.53 -4.66
CA GLU A 128 -19.79 -0.59 -5.63
C GLU A 128 -20.64 -1.31 -6.68
N THR A 129 -20.12 -2.42 -7.22
CA THR A 129 -20.84 -3.22 -8.23
C THR A 129 -22.11 -3.84 -7.66
N GLU A 130 -22.07 -4.32 -6.44
CA GLU A 130 -23.25 -4.86 -5.75
C GLU A 130 -24.33 -3.80 -5.55
N GLN A 131 -23.93 -2.59 -5.15
CA GLN A 131 -24.86 -1.48 -4.99
C GLN A 131 -25.50 -1.07 -6.30
N GLU A 132 -24.72 -1.01 -7.38
CA GLU A 132 -25.23 -0.73 -8.72
C GLU A 132 -26.23 -1.79 -9.19
N ALA A 133 -25.92 -3.06 -8.97
CA ALA A 133 -26.81 -4.16 -9.31
C ALA A 133 -28.13 -4.10 -8.53
N LEU A 134 -28.06 -3.80 -7.23
CA LEU A 134 -29.24 -3.67 -6.37
C LEU A 134 -30.10 -2.49 -6.81
N ALA A 135 -29.50 -1.34 -7.09
CA ALA A 135 -30.21 -0.15 -7.56
C ALA A 135 -30.92 -0.43 -8.89
N LEU A 136 -30.27 -1.14 -9.80
CA LEU A 136 -30.87 -1.51 -11.08
C LEU A 136 -32.06 -2.45 -10.90
N ARG A 137 -31.96 -3.43 -10.01
CA ARG A 137 -33.05 -4.35 -9.67
C ARG A 137 -34.24 -3.60 -9.10
N GLU A 138 -34.00 -2.68 -8.19
CA GLU A 138 -35.06 -1.84 -7.60
C GLU A 138 -35.75 -0.98 -8.65
N TYR A 139 -34.97 -0.40 -9.57
CA TYR A 139 -35.50 0.39 -10.67
C TYR A 139 -36.40 -0.46 -11.59
N ILE A 140 -35.95 -1.67 -11.93
CA ILE A 140 -36.73 -2.59 -12.78
C ILE A 140 -37.99 -3.07 -12.07
N ALA A 141 -37.92 -3.30 -10.74
CA ALA A 141 -39.05 -3.79 -9.95
C ALA A 141 -40.11 -2.70 -9.70
N SER A 142 -39.73 -1.43 -9.79
CA SER A 142 -40.68 -0.32 -9.63
C SER A 142 -41.37 0.00 -10.97
#